data_303e796802dacd4fd90c7110adb1e7d0
#
_entry.id   303e796802dacd4fd90c7110adb1e7d0
#
_cell.length_a   1.000
_cell.length_b   1.000
_cell.length_c   1.000
_cell.angle_alpha   90.00
_cell.angle_beta   90.00
_cell.angle_gamma   90.00
#
_symmetry.space_group_name_H-M   'P 1'
#
loop_
_entity.id
_entity.type
_entity.pdbx_description
1 polymer ?
#
loop_
_entity_poly.entity_id
_entity_poly.type
_entity_poly.pdbx_seq_one_letter_code
_entity_poly.pdbx_strand_id
1 'polypeptide(L)' 'MKKYKYFNASDLNKETVGMVKAKDLHEAYIKASYKKKLAPMHFRELFNVEEII' A
#
# COMPACT_ATOMS: atom_id res chain seq x y z
N MET A 1 14.67 0.61 7.01
CA MET A 1 13.29 0.30 6.64
C MET A 1 13.18 -0.05 5.16
N LYS A 2 12.23 -0.89 4.83
CA LYS A 2 11.97 -1.27 3.44
C LYS A 2 11.04 -0.26 2.79
N LYS A 3 11.11 -0.16 1.46
CA LYS A 3 10.23 0.72 0.70
C LYS A 3 9.11 -0.12 0.08
N TYR A 4 7.89 0.39 0.14
CA TYR A 4 6.72 -0.27 -0.43
C TYR A 4 5.96 0.71 -1.30
N LYS A 5 5.35 0.18 -2.37
CA LYS A 5 4.44 0.96 -3.22
C LYS A 5 3.04 0.40 -3.08
N TYR A 6 2.04 1.23 -3.29
CA TYR A 6 0.67 0.76 -3.33
C TYR A 6 -0.03 1.25 -4.59
N PHE A 7 -0.97 0.45 -5.04
CA PHE A 7 -1.69 0.69 -6.28
C PHE A 7 -3.08 0.08 -6.18
N ASN A 8 -3.98 0.50 -7.08
CA ASN A 8 -5.34 -0.01 -7.12
C ASN A 8 -5.34 -1.52 -7.39
N ALA A 9 -6.09 -2.27 -6.58
CA ALA A 9 -6.15 -3.73 -6.74
C ALA A 9 -6.71 -4.13 -8.10
N SER A 10 -7.56 -3.30 -8.70
CA SER A 10 -8.17 -3.58 -10.00
C SER A 10 -7.33 -3.10 -11.17
N ASP A 11 -6.21 -2.42 -10.92
CA ASP A 11 -5.37 -1.88 -11.99
C ASP A 11 -4.43 -2.96 -12.51
N LEU A 12 -4.65 -3.41 -13.73
CA LEU A 12 -3.82 -4.44 -14.35
C LEU A 12 -2.40 -3.96 -14.63
N ASN A 13 -2.21 -2.67 -14.80
CA ASN A 13 -0.89 -2.09 -15.06
C ASN A 13 -0.11 -1.81 -13.78
N LYS A 14 -0.73 -1.99 -12.62
CA LYS A 14 -0.11 -1.75 -11.31
C LYS A 14 0.53 -0.37 -11.22
N GLU A 15 -0.14 0.65 -11.73
CA GLU A 15 0.36 2.01 -11.68
C GLU A 15 0.44 2.49 -10.24
N THR A 16 1.64 2.91 -9.82
CA THR A 16 1.88 3.31 -8.43
C THR A 16 1.08 4.56 -8.08
N VAL A 17 0.25 4.43 -7.04
CA VAL A 17 -0.52 5.55 -6.49
C VAL A 17 0.30 6.30 -5.45
N GLY A 18 1.08 5.58 -4.66
CA GLY A 18 1.94 6.19 -3.65
C GLY A 18 2.93 5.20 -3.07
N MET A 19 3.79 5.67 -2.17
CA MET A 19 4.82 4.85 -1.55
C MET A 19 4.88 5.12 -0.05
N VAL A 20 5.32 4.10 0.71
CA VAL A 20 5.54 4.23 2.15
C VAL A 20 6.81 3.47 2.52
N LYS A 21 7.43 3.85 3.64
CA LYS A 21 8.53 3.10 4.24
C LYS A 21 8.01 2.40 5.48
N ALA A 22 8.33 1.12 5.60
CA ALA A 22 7.86 0.31 6.71
C ALA A 22 8.84 -0.83 6.99
N LYS A 23 8.75 -1.41 8.16
CA LYS A 23 9.62 -2.53 8.52
C LYS A 23 9.18 -3.84 7.88
N ASP A 24 7.90 -3.98 7.59
CA ASP A 24 7.34 -5.18 6.96
C ASP A 24 6.06 -4.82 6.19
N LEU A 25 5.50 -5.81 5.49
CA LEU A 25 4.32 -5.61 4.65
C LEU A 25 3.10 -5.20 5.47
N HIS A 26 2.92 -5.79 6.65
CA HIS A 26 1.78 -5.46 7.51
C HIS A 26 1.79 -3.97 7.89
N GLU A 27 2.94 -3.48 8.33
CA GLU A 27 3.08 -2.06 8.68
C GLU A 27 2.88 -1.18 7.47
N ALA A 28 3.32 -1.63 6.29
CA ALA A 28 3.14 -0.87 5.05
C ALA A 28 1.65 -0.67 4.74
N TYR A 29 0.82 -1.70 4.92
CA TYR A 29 -0.63 -1.57 4.73
C TYR A 29 -1.22 -0.55 5.68
N ILE A 30 -0.81 -0.59 6.95
CA ILE A 30 -1.33 0.34 7.95
C ILE A 30 -0.94 1.78 7.61
N LYS A 31 0.32 2.01 7.28
CA LYS A 31 0.80 3.35 6.94
C LYS A 31 0.13 3.89 5.68
N ALA A 32 -0.02 3.05 4.66
CA ALA A 32 -0.67 3.46 3.42
C ALA A 32 -2.15 3.79 3.65
N SER A 33 -2.83 3.02 4.50
CA SER A 33 -4.23 3.28 4.82
C SER A 33 -4.39 4.65 5.47
N TYR A 34 -3.48 5.05 6.34
CA TYR A 34 -3.51 6.37 6.95
C TYR A 34 -3.32 7.47 5.91
N LYS A 35 -2.42 7.27 4.96
CA LYS A 35 -2.23 8.24 3.88
C LYS A 35 -3.49 8.45 3.06
N LYS A 36 -4.25 7.39 2.85
CA LYS A 36 -5.51 7.46 2.09
C LYS A 36 -6.70 7.79 2.97
N LYS A 37 -6.49 7.91 4.28
CA LYS A 37 -7.55 8.20 5.26
C LYS A 37 -8.64 7.14 5.23
N LEU A 38 -8.23 5.87 5.11
CA LEU A 38 -9.13 4.71 5.10
C LEU A 38 -8.78 3.80 6.27
N ALA A 39 -9.76 3.03 6.75
CA ALA A 39 -9.48 1.97 7.70
C ALA A 39 -8.61 0.91 7.02
N PRO A 40 -7.64 0.27 7.74
CA PRO A 40 -6.75 -0.71 7.10
C PRO A 40 -7.48 -1.82 6.34
N MET A 41 -8.56 -2.34 6.90
CA MET A 41 -9.33 -3.40 6.24
C MET A 41 -9.94 -2.89 4.93
N HIS A 42 -10.48 -1.69 4.94
CA HIS A 42 -11.07 -1.08 3.75
C HIS A 42 -10.00 -0.81 2.69
N PHE A 43 -8.83 -0.32 3.14
CA PHE A 43 -7.70 -0.08 2.24
C PHE A 43 -7.29 -1.37 1.51
N ARG A 44 -7.22 -2.48 2.24
CA ARG A 44 -6.82 -3.77 1.65
C ARG A 44 -7.79 -4.26 0.58
N GLU A 45 -9.05 -3.89 0.68
CA GLU A 45 -10.05 -4.26 -0.33
C GLU A 45 -9.84 -3.50 -1.63
N LEU A 46 -9.33 -2.27 -1.55
CA LEU A 46 -9.21 -1.37 -2.71
C LEU A 46 -7.80 -1.31 -3.29
N PHE A 47 -6.78 -1.62 -2.50
CA PHE A 47 -5.38 -1.44 -2.88
C PHE A 47 -4.54 -2.66 -2.54
N ASN A 48 -3.47 -2.83 -3.31
CA ASN A 48 -2.42 -3.80 -3.00
C ASN A 48 -1.13 -3.06 -2.68
N VAL A 49 -0.28 -3.69 -1.88
CA VAL A 49 1.02 -3.14 -1.49
C VAL A 49 2.10 -4.14 -1.87
N GLU A 50 3.17 -3.67 -2.49
CA GLU A 50 4.31 -4.51 -2.86
C GLU A 50 5.61 -3.84 -2.44
N GLU A 51 6.57 -4.67 -2.01
CA GLU A 51 7.89 -4.16 -1.68
C GLU A 51 8.64 -3.73 -2.95
N ILE A 52 9.31 -2.59 -2.89
CA ILE A 52 10.17 -2.13 -3.97
C ILE A 52 11.56 -2.69 -3.71
N ILE A 53 12.03 -3.54 -4.61
CA ILE A 53 13.32 -4.19 -4.49
C ILE A 53 14.38 -3.49 -5.32
#